data_351a13adfbcd8d26b1eb80a542104688
#
_entry.id   351a13adfbcd8d26b1eb80a542104688
#
_cell.length_a   1.000
_cell.length_b   1.000
_cell.length_c   1.000
_cell.angle_alpha   90.00
_cell.angle_beta   90.00
_cell.angle_gamma   90.00
#
_symmetry.space_group_name_H-M   'P 1'
#
loop_
_entity.id
_entity.type
_entity.pdbx_description
1 polymer ?
#
loop_
_entity_poly.entity_id
_entity_poly.type
_entity_poly.pdbx_seq_one_letter_code
_entity_poly.pdbx_strand_id
1 'polypeptide(L)'
;MKTHAALLTAFLLASTGLVQAAPKGHLALDHSTASLMDKPTAAALWQSHLTARVVKLYPVGKWGFISQVGGGFDENKACVLTARAMMVPRSGKNLLFVPTQTATTFATQAGATAEQCRALAKSKLDEAILAVRSSLLKD
;
A
#
# COMPACT_ATOMS: atom_id res chain seq x y z
N MET A 1 10.11 74.55 10.90
CA MET A 1 10.80 73.30 10.62
C MET A 1 10.07 72.21 11.41
N LYS A 2 9.27 71.40 10.76
CA LYS A 2 8.45 70.31 11.40
C LYS A 2 8.90 68.98 10.81
N THR A 3 9.58 68.17 11.65
CA THR A 3 10.03 66.83 11.33
C THR A 3 8.91 65.85 11.64
N HIS A 4 8.38 65.17 10.61
CA HIS A 4 7.44 64.06 10.78
C HIS A 4 8.21 62.76 10.86
N ALA A 5 8.11 62.11 12.03
CA ALA A 5 8.60 60.74 12.23
C ALA A 5 7.50 59.78 11.76
N ALA A 6 7.82 58.94 10.75
CA ALA A 6 6.98 57.86 10.31
C ALA A 6 7.28 56.60 11.10
N LEU A 7 6.32 56.12 11.87
CA LEU A 7 6.37 54.78 12.52
C LEU A 7 6.00 53.72 11.48
N LEU A 8 6.97 52.88 11.13
CA LEU A 8 6.74 51.63 10.40
C LEU A 8 6.37 50.53 11.38
N THR A 9 5.12 50.13 11.40
CA THR A 9 4.64 48.96 12.14
C THR A 9 4.85 47.70 11.30
N ALA A 10 5.83 46.89 11.65
CA ALA A 10 6.05 45.60 11.00
C ALA A 10 5.03 44.59 11.54
N PHE A 11 4.11 44.13 10.68
CA PHE A 11 3.20 43.03 10.96
C PHE A 11 3.94 41.71 10.72
N LEU A 12 4.33 41.03 11.80
CA LEU A 12 4.79 39.63 11.76
C LEU A 12 3.57 38.70 11.63
N LEU A 13 3.34 38.22 10.42
CA LEU A 13 2.42 37.12 10.16
C LEU A 13 3.07 35.83 10.64
N ALA A 14 2.73 35.38 11.83
CA ALA A 14 3.03 34.04 12.29
C ALA A 14 2.16 33.03 11.53
N SER A 15 2.70 32.42 10.48
CA SER A 15 2.10 31.27 9.81
C SER A 15 2.20 30.05 10.74
N THR A 16 1.17 29.79 11.53
CA THR A 16 0.98 28.51 12.22
C THR A 16 0.70 27.44 11.19
N GLY A 17 1.75 26.76 10.74
CA GLY A 17 1.62 25.56 9.93
C GLY A 17 0.84 24.52 10.73
N LEU A 18 -0.39 24.23 10.33
CA LEU A 18 -1.15 23.09 10.80
C LEU A 18 -0.36 21.82 10.41
N VAL A 19 0.34 21.23 11.37
CA VAL A 19 0.89 19.89 11.21
C VAL A 19 -0.30 18.94 11.11
N GLN A 20 -0.71 18.68 9.89
CA GLN A 20 -1.75 17.70 9.59
C GLN A 20 -1.15 16.34 9.91
N ALA A 21 -1.56 15.74 11.02
CA ALA A 21 -1.20 14.37 11.36
C ALA A 21 -1.61 13.48 10.18
N ALA A 22 -0.65 12.77 9.58
CA ALA A 22 -0.92 11.85 8.49
C ALA A 22 -2.04 10.89 8.92
N PRO A 23 -3.01 10.58 8.05
CA PRO A 23 -4.09 9.67 8.39
C PRO A 23 -3.47 8.35 8.86
N LYS A 24 -3.86 7.89 10.05
CA LYS A 24 -3.40 6.62 10.63
C LYS A 24 -4.00 5.47 9.84
N GLY A 25 -3.45 5.22 8.66
CA GLY A 25 -3.82 4.08 7.82
C GLY A 25 -3.23 2.76 8.34
N HIS A 26 -3.72 1.65 7.82
CA HIS A 26 -3.11 0.35 8.05
C HIS A 26 -1.67 0.34 7.55
N LEU A 27 -0.78 -0.28 8.32
CA LEU A 27 0.57 -0.56 7.86
C LEU A 27 0.51 -1.63 6.75
N ALA A 28 1.01 -1.31 5.57
CA ALA A 28 1.16 -2.22 4.45
C ALA A 28 2.64 -2.33 4.10
N LEU A 29 3.17 -3.56 4.16
CA LEU A 29 4.53 -3.87 3.74
C LEU A 29 4.51 -4.63 2.42
N ASP A 30 5.50 -4.37 1.58
CA ASP A 30 5.68 -5.06 0.31
C ASP A 30 7.06 -5.73 0.26
N HIS A 31 7.04 -7.03 -0.03
CA HIS A 31 8.20 -7.90 -0.21
C HIS A 31 8.28 -8.46 -1.64
N SER A 32 7.75 -7.73 -2.59
CA SER A 32 7.75 -8.11 -4.00
C SER A 32 9.11 -7.96 -4.66
N THR A 33 9.32 -8.70 -5.74
CA THR A 33 10.42 -8.48 -6.68
C THR A 33 10.29 -7.09 -7.30
N ALA A 34 11.29 -6.24 -7.14
CA ALA A 34 11.24 -4.82 -7.51
C ALA A 34 10.97 -4.60 -9.02
N SER A 35 11.36 -5.53 -9.90
CA SER A 35 11.07 -5.48 -11.33
C SER A 35 9.60 -5.75 -11.67
N LEU A 36 8.82 -6.34 -10.77
CA LEU A 36 7.41 -6.71 -10.96
C LEU A 36 6.45 -5.76 -10.24
N MET A 37 6.83 -5.28 -9.05
CA MET A 37 5.98 -4.45 -8.21
C MET A 37 6.84 -3.47 -7.41
N ASP A 38 6.39 -2.24 -7.27
CA ASP A 38 6.97 -1.26 -6.36
C ASP A 38 6.09 -1.06 -5.10
N LYS A 39 6.72 -0.64 -4.01
CA LYS A 39 6.03 -0.44 -2.72
C LYS A 39 4.88 0.55 -2.78
N PRO A 40 4.98 1.72 -3.46
CA PRO A 40 3.86 2.65 -3.57
C PRO A 40 2.66 2.04 -4.29
N THR A 41 2.88 1.30 -5.37
CA THR A 41 1.81 0.61 -6.12
C THR A 41 1.12 -0.45 -5.26
N ALA A 42 1.88 -1.29 -4.56
CA ALA A 42 1.33 -2.30 -3.65
C ALA A 42 0.51 -1.66 -2.51
N ALA A 43 1.02 -0.58 -1.90
CA ALA A 43 0.30 0.16 -0.87
C ALA A 43 -1.00 0.79 -1.40
N ALA A 44 -0.99 1.36 -2.60
CA ALA A 44 -2.17 1.95 -3.24
C ALA A 44 -3.25 0.89 -3.53
N LEU A 45 -2.85 -0.31 -3.95
CA LEU A 45 -3.78 -1.44 -4.13
C LEU A 45 -4.47 -1.80 -2.81
N TRP A 46 -3.73 -1.94 -1.72
CA TRP A 46 -4.34 -2.16 -0.40
C TRP A 46 -5.31 -1.04 -0.02
N GLN A 47 -4.92 0.21 -0.16
CA GLN A 47 -5.77 1.36 0.18
C GLN A 47 -7.10 1.35 -0.59
N SER A 48 -7.10 0.95 -1.85
CA SER A 48 -8.32 0.88 -2.68
C SER A 48 -9.32 -0.18 -2.19
N HIS A 49 -8.85 -1.21 -1.46
CA HIS A 49 -9.67 -2.30 -0.94
C HIS A 49 -10.05 -2.17 0.54
N LEU A 50 -9.42 -1.25 1.29
CA LEU A 50 -9.69 -1.04 2.72
C LEU A 50 -10.93 -0.14 2.93
N THR A 51 -12.09 -0.74 2.79
CA THR A 51 -13.38 -0.07 3.04
C THR A 51 -13.58 0.29 4.51
N ALA A 52 -14.49 1.22 4.81
CA ALA A 52 -14.84 1.60 6.18
C ALA A 52 -15.27 0.39 7.03
N ARG A 53 -15.95 -0.61 6.44
CA ARG A 53 -16.33 -1.86 7.13
C ARG A 53 -15.12 -2.69 7.53
N VAL A 54 -14.13 -2.85 6.64
CA VAL A 54 -12.88 -3.56 6.96
C VAL A 54 -12.12 -2.84 8.06
N VAL A 55 -11.97 -1.52 7.97
CA VAL A 55 -11.27 -0.70 8.99
C VAL A 55 -11.94 -0.80 10.36
N LYS A 56 -13.29 -0.87 10.41
CA LYS A 56 -14.05 -1.03 11.64
C LYS A 56 -13.83 -2.40 12.28
N LEU A 57 -13.87 -3.47 11.49
CA LEU A 57 -13.71 -4.85 11.96
C LEU A 57 -12.25 -5.18 12.32
N TYR A 58 -11.31 -4.62 11.57
CA TYR A 58 -9.87 -4.87 11.70
C TYR A 58 -9.12 -3.55 11.96
N PRO A 59 -9.09 -3.07 13.22
CA PRO A 59 -8.51 -1.76 13.56
C PRO A 59 -7.03 -1.66 13.20
N VAL A 60 -6.62 -0.48 12.72
CA VAL A 60 -5.25 -0.16 12.25
C VAL A 60 -4.15 -0.39 13.29
N GLY A 61 -4.47 -0.34 14.58
CA GLY A 61 -3.51 -0.59 15.66
C GLY A 61 -3.25 -2.07 15.95
N LYS A 62 -4.10 -2.97 15.44
CA LYS A 62 -4.02 -4.42 15.70
C LYS A 62 -3.67 -5.25 14.46
N TRP A 63 -3.89 -4.69 13.28
CA TRP A 63 -3.77 -5.41 12.02
C TRP A 63 -2.96 -4.62 11.00
N GLY A 64 -2.30 -5.34 10.11
CA GLY A 64 -1.60 -4.82 8.95
C GLY A 64 -1.63 -5.81 7.80
N PHE A 65 -1.06 -5.41 6.68
CA PHE A 65 -1.11 -6.16 5.44
C PHE A 65 0.27 -6.34 4.83
N ILE A 66 0.46 -7.46 4.16
CA ILE A 66 1.69 -7.77 3.46
C ILE A 66 1.37 -8.19 2.03
N SER A 67 2.13 -7.64 1.08
CA SER A 67 2.12 -8.05 -0.31
C SER A 67 3.41 -8.75 -0.67
N GLN A 68 3.30 -9.73 -1.55
CA GLN A 68 4.45 -10.40 -2.13
C GLN A 68 4.14 -10.82 -3.56
N VAL A 69 4.88 -10.28 -4.52
CA VAL A 69 4.85 -10.72 -5.91
C VAL A 69 6.22 -11.25 -6.26
N GLY A 70 6.27 -12.50 -6.67
CA GLY A 70 7.50 -13.17 -7.08
C GLY A 70 7.37 -13.80 -8.46
N GLY A 71 8.50 -14.05 -9.10
CA GLY A 71 8.58 -14.63 -10.43
C GLY A 71 9.43 -13.80 -11.39
N GLY A 72 9.12 -13.89 -12.67
CA GLY A 72 9.87 -13.24 -13.74
C GLY A 72 9.71 -13.97 -15.07
N PHE A 73 10.66 -13.79 -15.97
CA PHE A 73 10.68 -14.51 -17.23
C PHE A 73 11.36 -15.87 -17.09
N ASP A 74 10.72 -16.91 -17.62
CA ASP A 74 11.31 -18.23 -17.72
C ASP A 74 12.24 -18.35 -18.95
N GLU A 75 12.79 -19.54 -19.16
CA GLU A 75 13.69 -19.85 -20.29
C GLU A 75 13.00 -19.65 -21.65
N ASN A 76 11.68 -19.79 -21.71
CA ASN A 76 10.85 -19.61 -22.91
C ASN A 76 10.38 -18.17 -23.08
N LYS A 77 10.89 -17.22 -22.28
CA LYS A 77 10.48 -15.81 -22.25
C LYS A 77 8.99 -15.63 -21.91
N ALA A 78 8.39 -16.57 -21.23
CA ALA A 78 7.07 -16.39 -20.64
C ALA A 78 7.21 -15.70 -19.29
N CYS A 79 6.35 -14.70 -19.03
CA CYS A 79 6.19 -14.12 -17.70
C CYS A 79 5.46 -15.12 -16.81
N VAL A 80 6.11 -15.62 -15.78
CA VAL A 80 5.53 -16.53 -14.78
C VAL A 80 5.59 -15.85 -13.44
N LEU A 81 4.45 -15.73 -12.75
CA LEU A 81 4.42 -15.03 -11.46
C LEU A 81 3.41 -15.62 -10.48
N THR A 82 3.70 -15.36 -9.23
CA THR A 82 2.82 -15.60 -8.08
C THR A 82 2.62 -14.30 -7.35
N ALA A 83 1.39 -13.98 -6.99
CA ALA A 83 1.08 -12.87 -6.12
C ALA A 83 0.37 -13.36 -4.86
N ARG A 84 0.81 -12.86 -3.71
CA ARG A 84 0.25 -13.20 -2.39
C ARG A 84 -0.11 -11.94 -1.64
N ALA A 85 -1.30 -11.97 -1.05
CA ALA A 85 -1.80 -10.95 -0.14
C ALA A 85 -2.07 -11.60 1.22
N MET A 86 -1.69 -10.93 2.31
CA MET A 86 -1.83 -11.46 3.67
C MET A 86 -2.32 -10.37 4.62
N MET A 87 -3.21 -10.75 5.55
CA MET A 87 -3.49 -9.97 6.76
C MET A 87 -2.74 -10.60 7.93
N VAL A 88 -2.06 -9.78 8.70
CA VAL A 88 -1.22 -10.21 9.83
C VAL A 88 -1.50 -9.37 11.07
N PRO A 89 -1.29 -9.92 12.28
CA PRO A 89 -1.35 -9.14 13.51
C PRO A 89 -0.26 -8.07 13.53
N ARG A 90 -0.56 -6.95 14.20
CA ARG A 90 0.35 -5.82 14.41
C ARG A 90 0.63 -5.65 15.91
N SER A 91 1.89 -5.45 16.26
CA SER A 91 2.34 -5.06 17.59
C SER A 91 3.13 -3.76 17.51
N GLY A 92 2.52 -2.65 17.92
CA GLY A 92 3.12 -1.33 17.81
C GLY A 92 3.42 -0.96 16.35
N LYS A 93 4.71 -0.79 16.02
CA LYS A 93 5.18 -0.45 14.66
C LYS A 93 5.53 -1.68 13.81
N ASN A 94 5.47 -2.88 14.38
CA ASN A 94 5.89 -4.12 13.72
C ASN A 94 4.70 -4.95 13.28
N LEU A 95 4.84 -5.63 12.14
CA LEU A 95 3.94 -6.69 11.70
C LEU A 95 4.50 -8.05 12.11
N LEU A 96 3.62 -8.90 12.64
CA LEU A 96 3.98 -10.27 13.01
C LEU A 96 3.70 -11.18 11.81
N PHE A 97 4.71 -11.91 11.34
CA PHE A 97 4.60 -12.81 10.18
C PHE A 97 3.83 -14.10 10.53
N VAL A 98 2.66 -13.95 11.11
CA VAL A 98 1.72 -15.05 11.39
C VAL A 98 0.42 -14.72 10.65
N PRO A 99 0.30 -15.12 9.36
CA PRO A 99 -0.87 -14.77 8.55
C PRO A 99 -2.15 -15.32 9.15
N THR A 100 -3.12 -14.44 9.35
CA THR A 100 -4.49 -14.81 9.76
C THR A 100 -5.37 -15.08 8.55
N GLN A 101 -5.15 -14.32 7.48
CA GLN A 101 -5.79 -14.52 6.18
C GLN A 101 -4.73 -14.40 5.09
N THR A 102 -4.81 -15.29 4.10
CA THR A 102 -3.90 -15.33 2.96
C THR A 102 -4.65 -15.69 1.70
N ALA A 103 -4.33 -15.02 0.61
CA ALA A 103 -4.73 -15.43 -0.73
C ALA A 103 -3.50 -15.42 -1.64
N THR A 104 -3.46 -16.38 -2.56
CA THR A 104 -2.38 -16.52 -3.54
C THR A 104 -2.98 -16.72 -4.92
N THR A 105 -2.47 -15.99 -5.90
CA THR A 105 -2.84 -16.08 -7.30
C THR A 105 -1.61 -16.39 -8.14
N PHE A 106 -1.83 -16.98 -9.31
CA PHE A 106 -0.78 -17.38 -10.25
C PHE A 106 -1.12 -16.84 -11.63
N ALA A 107 -0.09 -16.54 -12.42
CA ALA A 107 -0.28 -16.25 -13.83
C ALA A 107 0.95 -16.65 -14.64
N THR A 108 0.69 -16.99 -15.90
CA THR A 108 1.70 -17.19 -16.93
C THR A 108 1.24 -16.52 -18.20
N GLN A 109 2.13 -15.76 -18.86
CA GLN A 109 1.86 -15.11 -20.13
C GLN A 109 3.07 -15.30 -21.07
N ALA A 110 2.88 -16.09 -22.12
CA ALA A 110 3.89 -16.29 -23.14
C ALA A 110 4.11 -15.01 -23.96
N GLY A 111 5.35 -14.74 -24.35
CA GLY A 111 5.71 -13.61 -25.21
C GLY A 111 5.43 -12.23 -24.61
N ALA A 112 5.30 -12.14 -23.29
CA ALA A 112 5.07 -10.87 -22.60
C ALA A 112 6.29 -9.95 -22.67
N THR A 113 6.06 -8.66 -22.83
CA THR A 113 7.07 -7.64 -22.56
C THR A 113 7.25 -7.43 -21.05
N ALA A 114 8.33 -6.77 -20.62
CA ALA A 114 8.53 -6.42 -19.21
C ALA A 114 7.38 -5.57 -18.65
N GLU A 115 6.81 -4.67 -19.45
CA GLU A 115 5.67 -3.85 -19.06
C GLU A 115 4.40 -4.68 -18.90
N GLN A 116 4.13 -5.60 -19.82
CA GLN A 116 2.99 -6.53 -19.72
C GLN A 116 3.12 -7.45 -18.52
N CYS A 117 4.35 -7.91 -18.22
CA CYS A 117 4.60 -8.72 -17.03
C CYS A 117 4.32 -7.94 -15.73
N ARG A 118 4.72 -6.65 -15.65
CA ARG A 118 4.36 -5.78 -14.52
C ARG A 118 2.86 -5.52 -14.41
N ALA A 119 2.18 -5.30 -15.53
CA ALA A 119 0.73 -5.13 -15.55
C ALA A 119 0.02 -6.39 -15.05
N LEU A 120 0.48 -7.56 -15.46
CA LEU A 120 -0.01 -8.85 -15.00
C LEU A 120 0.23 -9.03 -13.49
N ALA A 121 1.40 -8.67 -12.99
CA ALA A 121 1.75 -8.71 -11.58
C ALA A 121 0.80 -7.85 -10.73
N LYS A 122 0.53 -6.62 -11.18
CA LYS A 122 -0.42 -5.71 -10.54
C LYS A 122 -1.83 -6.29 -10.50
N SER A 123 -2.31 -6.82 -11.63
CA SER A 123 -3.63 -7.45 -11.71
C SER A 123 -3.77 -8.64 -10.77
N LYS A 124 -2.73 -9.49 -10.68
CA LYS A 124 -2.76 -10.68 -9.81
C LYS A 124 -2.64 -10.33 -8.32
N LEU A 125 -1.91 -9.29 -7.97
CA LEU A 125 -1.90 -8.79 -6.60
C LEU A 125 -3.26 -8.19 -6.22
N ASP A 126 -3.89 -7.43 -7.09
CA ASP A 126 -5.23 -6.87 -6.89
C ASP A 126 -6.27 -7.98 -6.65
N GLU A 127 -6.23 -9.04 -7.44
CA GLU A 127 -7.08 -10.23 -7.29
C GLU A 127 -6.85 -10.92 -5.93
N ALA A 128 -5.59 -11.09 -5.51
CA ALA A 128 -5.26 -11.68 -4.22
C ALA A 128 -5.75 -10.81 -3.04
N ILE A 129 -5.60 -9.48 -3.13
CA ILE A 129 -6.09 -8.53 -2.14
C ILE A 129 -7.62 -8.59 -2.05
N LEU A 130 -8.30 -8.62 -3.19
CA LEU A 130 -9.76 -8.75 -3.26
C LEU A 130 -10.24 -10.04 -2.58
N ALA A 131 -9.53 -11.16 -2.79
CA ALA A 131 -9.85 -12.43 -2.14
C ALA A 131 -9.67 -12.37 -0.61
N VAL A 132 -8.59 -11.77 -0.12
CA VAL A 132 -8.40 -11.51 1.32
C VAL A 132 -9.54 -10.64 1.85
N ARG A 133 -9.82 -9.49 1.23
CA ARG A 133 -10.92 -8.61 1.64
C ARG A 133 -12.25 -9.35 1.72
N SER A 134 -12.54 -10.18 0.72
CA SER A 134 -13.79 -10.94 0.66
C SER A 134 -13.90 -11.95 1.81
N SER A 135 -12.78 -12.59 2.20
CA SER A 135 -12.75 -13.51 3.35
C SER A 135 -12.96 -12.77 4.68
N LEU A 136 -12.45 -11.53 4.80
CA LEU A 136 -12.61 -10.69 6.00
C LEU A 136 -14.05 -10.18 6.21
N LEU A 137 -14.86 -10.16 5.15
CA LEU A 137 -16.23 -9.65 5.17
C LEU A 137 -17.28 -10.76 5.14
N LYS A 138 -16.88 -12.02 5.18
CA LYS A 138 -17.81 -13.15 5.35
C LYS A 138 -18.38 -13.08 6.77
N ASP A 139 -19.69 -13.08 6.86
CA ASP A 139 -20.43 -13.19 8.12
C ASP A 139 -20.33 -14.62 8.65
#